data_bd37ec653c891157620c763d38329555
#
_entry.id   bd37ec653c891157620c763d38329555
#
_cell.length_a   1.000
_cell.length_b   1.000
_cell.length_c   1.000
_cell.angle_alpha   90.00
_cell.angle_beta   90.00
_cell.angle_gamma   90.00
#
_symmetry.space_group_name_H-M   'P 1'
#
loop_
_entity.id
_entity.type
_entity.pdbx_description
1 polymer ?
#
loop_
_entity_poly.entity_id
_entity_poly.type
_entity_poly.pdbx_seq_one_letter_code
_entity_poly.pdbx_strand_id
1 'polypeptide(L)'
;MKFIADTHSHTLASGHAYSTIKEMAAAAKARGLQALALTEHAPEMPGTCGLFYFQNLDVVPRECNGIRLLMGAEVNIMDPDGEIDLPEQTCREMDIVVASMHTPCYGTNHTPEENIRAYVEVMKKPYVN
;
A
#
# COMPACT_ATOMS: atom_id res chain seq x y z
N MET A 1 -5.52 -23.88 -8.39
CA MET A 1 -4.96 -22.56 -8.71
C MET A 1 -3.73 -22.36 -7.82
N LYS A 2 -2.62 -21.84 -8.34
CA LYS A 2 -1.42 -21.53 -7.56
C LYS A 2 -1.23 -20.01 -7.57
N PHE A 3 -1.20 -19.39 -6.40
CA PHE A 3 -0.81 -17.96 -6.27
C PHE A 3 0.69 -17.85 -6.47
N ILE A 4 1.11 -16.91 -7.31
CA ILE A 4 2.52 -16.64 -7.63
C ILE A 4 3.00 -15.27 -7.14
N ALA A 5 2.09 -14.42 -6.71
CA ALA A 5 2.38 -13.08 -6.16
C ALA A 5 1.46 -12.79 -4.98
N ASP A 6 1.96 -12.01 -4.04
CA ASP A 6 1.19 -11.30 -3.04
C ASP A 6 1.28 -9.81 -3.37
N THR A 7 0.14 -9.16 -3.53
CA THR A 7 0.05 -7.77 -3.98
C THR A 7 -0.29 -6.78 -2.87
N HIS A 8 -0.40 -7.24 -1.62
CA HIS A 8 -0.71 -6.39 -0.49
C HIS A 8 -0.03 -6.93 0.78
N SER A 9 1.03 -6.28 1.23
CA SER A 9 1.73 -6.66 2.45
C SER A 9 2.43 -5.47 3.11
N HIS A 10 2.75 -5.62 4.40
CA HIS A 10 3.33 -4.59 5.25
C HIS A 10 4.60 -5.06 5.93
N THR A 11 5.50 -4.12 6.19
CA THR A 11 6.71 -4.32 6.98
C THR A 11 6.70 -3.46 8.25
N LEU A 12 7.82 -3.44 8.95
CA LEU A 12 8.04 -2.57 10.12
C LEU A 12 7.76 -1.08 9.82
N ALA A 13 7.84 -0.65 8.55
CA ALA A 13 7.59 0.73 8.15
C ALA A 13 6.14 1.17 8.37
N SER A 14 5.19 0.25 8.33
CA SER A 14 3.77 0.51 8.65
C SER A 14 3.47 0.69 10.14
N GLY A 15 4.46 0.47 11.03
CA GLY A 15 4.35 0.71 12.47
C GLY A 15 3.58 -0.37 13.26
N HIS A 16 2.75 -1.16 12.63
CA HIS A 16 1.99 -2.26 13.24
C HIS A 16 2.14 -3.61 12.52
N ALA A 17 3.14 -3.72 11.65
CA ALA A 17 3.68 -4.97 11.14
C ALA A 17 5.09 -5.18 11.71
N TYR A 18 5.58 -6.43 11.76
CA TYR A 18 6.73 -6.75 12.60
C TYR A 18 7.86 -7.46 11.85
N SER A 19 7.79 -7.55 10.52
CA SER A 19 8.81 -8.16 9.68
C SER A 19 9.55 -7.12 8.86
N THR A 20 10.83 -7.39 8.61
CA THR A 20 11.65 -6.64 7.66
C THR A 20 11.36 -7.07 6.22
N ILE A 21 11.77 -6.26 5.23
CA ILE A 21 11.72 -6.64 3.80
C ILE A 21 12.40 -7.99 3.54
N LYS A 22 13.54 -8.25 4.18
CA LYS A 22 14.29 -9.51 4.01
C LYS A 22 13.53 -10.73 4.54
N GLU A 23 12.90 -10.59 5.69
CA GLU A 23 12.08 -11.66 6.27
C GLU A 23 10.83 -11.93 5.44
N MET A 24 10.16 -10.87 4.97
CA MET A 24 9.01 -10.99 4.07
C MET A 24 9.38 -11.69 2.76
N ALA A 25 10.48 -11.29 2.12
CA ALA A 25 10.97 -11.95 0.90
C ALA A 25 11.36 -13.41 1.13
N ALA A 26 11.98 -13.73 2.27
CA ALA A 26 12.32 -15.11 2.62
C ALA A 26 11.06 -15.97 2.83
N ALA A 27 10.05 -15.44 3.51
CA ALA A 27 8.76 -16.12 3.71
C ALA A 27 7.99 -16.32 2.39
N ALA A 28 7.98 -15.29 1.52
CA ALA A 28 7.40 -15.37 0.18
C ALA A 28 8.04 -16.50 -0.65
N LYS A 29 9.37 -16.56 -0.66
CA LYS A 29 10.11 -17.62 -1.33
C LYS A 29 9.76 -19.01 -0.79
N ALA A 30 9.73 -19.17 0.52
CA ALA A 30 9.40 -20.44 1.17
C ALA A 30 7.98 -20.92 0.82
N ARG A 31 7.06 -20.00 0.51
CA ARG A 31 5.69 -20.27 0.05
C ARG A 31 5.58 -20.46 -1.47
N GLY A 32 6.68 -20.32 -2.19
CA GLY A 32 6.73 -20.49 -3.65
C GLY A 32 6.17 -19.33 -4.44
N LEU A 33 6.12 -18.12 -3.85
CA LEU A 33 5.81 -16.90 -4.56
C LEU A 33 7.00 -16.48 -5.43
N GLN A 34 6.74 -15.69 -6.45
CA GLN A 34 7.70 -15.13 -7.39
C GLN A 34 7.82 -13.59 -7.24
N ALA A 35 6.74 -12.96 -6.73
CA ALA A 35 6.70 -11.53 -6.47
C ALA A 35 5.99 -11.23 -5.15
N LEU A 36 6.37 -10.10 -4.55
CA LEU A 36 5.80 -9.57 -3.31
C LEU A 36 5.70 -8.05 -3.44
N ALA A 37 4.51 -7.52 -3.24
CA ALA A 37 4.32 -6.08 -3.10
C ALA A 37 4.46 -5.67 -1.63
N LEU A 38 5.23 -4.62 -1.41
CA LEU A 38 5.37 -3.95 -0.11
C LEU A 38 4.57 -2.66 -0.21
N THR A 39 3.38 -2.67 0.37
CA THR A 39 2.37 -1.61 0.29
C THR A 39 2.15 -1.03 1.69
N GLU A 40 3.15 -0.30 2.18
CA GLU A 40 3.08 0.30 3.51
C GLU A 40 1.90 1.27 3.61
N HIS A 41 1.31 1.37 4.80
CA HIS A 41 0.27 2.37 5.04
C HIS A 41 0.79 3.79 4.82
N ALA A 42 0.03 4.59 4.09
CA ALA A 42 0.34 5.97 3.78
C ALA A 42 0.26 6.89 5.02
N PRO A 43 0.78 8.13 4.95
CA PRO A 43 1.17 8.92 6.12
C PRO A 43 0.11 9.24 7.17
N GLU A 44 -1.17 9.29 6.81
CA GLU A 44 -2.24 9.62 7.76
C GLU A 44 -2.65 8.43 8.65
N MET A 45 -2.19 7.22 8.37
CA MET A 45 -2.37 6.10 9.28
C MET A 45 -1.49 6.28 10.53
N PRO A 46 -2.05 6.23 11.74
CA PRO A 46 -1.26 6.39 12.97
C PRO A 46 -0.13 5.37 13.10
N GLY A 47 1.08 5.87 13.36
CA GLY A 47 2.27 5.04 13.62
C GLY A 47 3.05 4.61 12.39
N THR A 48 2.61 4.96 11.18
CA THR A 48 3.31 4.65 9.93
C THR A 48 4.46 5.60 9.61
N CYS A 49 5.15 5.33 8.51
CA CYS A 49 6.19 6.18 7.94
C CYS A 49 5.60 7.41 7.23
N GLY A 50 6.40 8.49 7.17
CA GLY A 50 6.00 9.74 6.52
C GLY A 50 6.20 9.73 4.99
N LEU A 51 5.77 10.82 4.32
CA LEU A 51 5.83 11.00 2.86
C LEU A 51 7.22 10.72 2.28
N PHE A 52 8.30 11.13 2.95
CA PHE A 52 9.66 10.92 2.45
C PHE A 52 10.02 9.45 2.25
N TYR A 53 9.46 8.54 3.04
CA TYR A 53 9.63 7.09 2.83
C TYR A 53 9.21 6.68 1.41
N PHE A 54 8.02 7.10 0.99
CA PHE A 54 7.45 6.76 -0.32
C PHE A 54 8.21 7.41 -1.47
N GLN A 55 8.67 8.65 -1.29
CA GLN A 55 9.50 9.36 -2.27
C GLN A 55 10.91 8.78 -2.43
N ASN A 56 11.36 7.94 -1.51
CA ASN A 56 12.69 7.34 -1.49
C ASN A 56 12.69 5.84 -1.82
N LEU A 57 11.59 5.28 -2.30
CA LEU A 57 11.48 3.84 -2.59
C LEU A 57 12.39 3.37 -3.74
N ASP A 58 12.86 4.28 -4.59
CA ASP A 58 13.77 3.95 -5.69
C ASP A 58 15.11 3.37 -5.25
N VAL A 59 15.55 3.66 -4.02
CA VAL A 59 16.81 3.11 -3.48
C VAL A 59 16.67 1.66 -3.03
N VAL A 60 15.46 1.13 -2.92
CA VAL A 60 15.22 -0.25 -2.50
C VAL A 60 15.45 -1.20 -3.67
N PRO A 61 16.30 -2.24 -3.51
CA PRO A 61 16.49 -3.23 -4.56
C PRO A 61 15.16 -3.89 -4.97
N ARG A 62 14.94 -4.01 -6.29
CA ARG A 62 13.72 -4.63 -6.86
C ARG A 62 13.73 -6.16 -6.82
N GLU A 63 14.74 -6.75 -6.20
CA GLU A 63 14.84 -8.20 -5.96
C GLU A 63 15.47 -8.47 -4.60
N CYS A 64 14.93 -9.43 -3.88
CA CYS A 64 15.47 -9.93 -2.64
C CYS A 64 15.25 -11.46 -2.55
N ASN A 65 16.31 -12.22 -2.31
CA ASN A 65 16.25 -13.68 -2.20
C ASN A 65 15.63 -14.40 -3.41
N GLY A 66 15.72 -13.80 -4.63
CA GLY A 66 15.08 -14.33 -5.84
C GLY A 66 13.58 -14.08 -5.91
N ILE A 67 13.05 -13.17 -5.09
CA ILE A 67 11.69 -12.65 -5.14
C ILE A 67 11.72 -11.25 -5.73
N ARG A 68 10.89 -11.00 -6.76
CA ARG A 68 10.66 -9.67 -7.29
C ARG A 68 9.89 -8.84 -6.26
N LEU A 69 10.43 -7.68 -5.90
CA LEU A 69 9.76 -6.73 -5.01
C LEU A 69 9.07 -5.65 -5.84
N LEU A 70 7.81 -5.42 -5.56
CA LEU A 70 7.02 -4.31 -6.06
C LEU A 70 6.89 -3.29 -4.93
N MET A 71 7.39 -2.07 -5.16
CA MET A 71 7.34 -1.00 -4.16
C MET A 71 6.07 -0.19 -4.36
N GLY A 72 5.30 -0.02 -3.29
CA GLY A 72 4.02 0.62 -3.37
C GLY A 72 3.54 1.24 -2.07
N ALA A 73 2.27 1.58 -2.04
CA ALA A 73 1.59 2.12 -0.88
C ALA A 73 0.17 1.57 -0.77
N GLU A 74 -0.31 1.45 0.46
CA GLU A 74 -1.73 1.40 0.77
C GLU A 74 -2.18 2.79 1.21
N VAL A 75 -2.75 3.55 0.26
CA VAL A 75 -3.22 4.90 0.51
C VAL A 75 -4.53 4.88 1.30
N ASN A 76 -4.68 5.85 2.20
CA ASN A 76 -5.90 6.02 2.96
C ASN A 76 -6.91 6.83 2.14
N ILE A 77 -8.14 6.32 2.04
CA ILE A 77 -9.28 7.11 1.58
C ILE A 77 -9.65 8.06 2.72
N MET A 78 -9.67 9.37 2.45
CA MET A 78 -9.81 10.41 3.46
C MET A 78 -11.24 10.93 3.61
N ASP A 79 -12.02 10.88 2.53
CA ASP A 79 -13.36 11.43 2.49
C ASP A 79 -14.26 10.74 1.44
N PRO A 80 -15.59 11.05 1.41
CA PRO A 80 -16.50 10.51 0.43
C PRO A 80 -16.25 10.95 -1.03
N ASP A 81 -15.44 11.96 -1.27
CA ASP A 81 -15.07 12.44 -2.61
C ASP A 81 -13.80 11.74 -3.14
N GLY A 82 -13.27 10.78 -2.36
CA GLY A 82 -12.16 9.91 -2.76
C GLY A 82 -10.80 10.60 -2.68
N GLU A 83 -10.64 11.61 -1.82
CA GLU A 83 -9.31 12.14 -1.51
C GLU A 83 -8.45 11.08 -0.84
N ILE A 84 -7.15 11.12 -1.16
CA ILE A 84 -6.15 10.20 -0.60
C ILE A 84 -4.98 10.98 -0.02
N ASP A 85 -4.26 10.35 0.88
CA ASP A 85 -3.20 10.98 1.68
C ASP A 85 -1.79 10.96 1.06
N LEU A 86 -1.66 10.52 -0.19
CA LEU A 86 -0.40 10.66 -0.95
C LEU A 86 -0.62 11.53 -2.21
N PRO A 87 0.36 12.40 -2.54
CA PRO A 87 0.31 13.16 -3.78
C PRO A 87 0.28 12.24 -5.01
N GLU A 88 -0.51 12.61 -6.03
CA GLU A 88 -0.63 11.87 -7.29
C GLU A 88 0.74 11.57 -7.92
N GLN A 89 1.67 12.54 -7.93
CA GLN A 89 3.00 12.33 -8.48
C GLN A 89 3.73 11.19 -7.76
N THR A 90 3.68 11.14 -6.43
CA THR A 90 4.30 10.07 -5.65
C THR A 90 3.67 8.71 -5.96
N CYS A 91 2.34 8.66 -6.11
CA CYS A 91 1.64 7.43 -6.50
C CYS A 91 2.06 6.92 -7.89
N ARG A 92 2.24 7.82 -8.86
CA ARG A 92 2.66 7.46 -10.23
C ARG A 92 4.09 6.93 -10.35
N GLU A 93 4.94 7.19 -9.37
CA GLU A 93 6.32 6.72 -9.29
C GLU A 93 6.43 5.31 -8.67
N MET A 94 5.32 4.76 -8.17
CA MET A 94 5.28 3.43 -7.55
C MET A 94 4.92 2.32 -8.54
N ASP A 95 5.28 1.09 -8.19
CA ASP A 95 4.92 -0.11 -8.95
C ASP A 95 3.44 -0.49 -8.74
N ILE A 96 2.88 -0.20 -7.57
CA ILE A 96 1.49 -0.54 -7.19
C ILE A 96 0.97 0.41 -6.10
N VAL A 97 -0.28 0.84 -6.24
CA VAL A 97 -1.00 1.63 -5.23
C VAL A 97 -2.33 0.96 -4.93
N VAL A 98 -2.52 0.54 -3.71
CA VAL A 98 -3.78 0.00 -3.17
C VAL A 98 -4.46 1.11 -2.39
N ALA A 99 -5.78 1.20 -2.44
CA ALA A 99 -6.55 2.16 -1.66
C ALA A 99 -7.47 1.45 -0.68
N SER A 100 -7.43 1.88 0.58
CA SER A 100 -8.24 1.29 1.64
C SER A 100 -8.92 2.35 2.50
N MET A 101 -10.07 1.96 3.04
CA MET A 101 -10.83 2.79 3.98
C MET A 101 -10.47 2.37 5.41
N HIS A 102 -9.65 3.16 6.07
CA HIS A 102 -9.25 2.92 7.45
C HIS A 102 -9.97 3.86 8.40
N THR A 103 -10.58 3.32 9.43
CA THR A 103 -11.33 4.09 10.43
C THR A 103 -10.53 5.26 11.03
N PRO A 104 -9.24 5.15 11.36
CA PRO A 104 -8.47 6.28 11.88
C PRO A 104 -8.35 7.46 10.92
N CYS A 105 -8.43 7.22 9.60
CA CYS A 105 -8.26 8.23 8.56
C CYS A 105 -9.61 8.73 8.02
N TYR A 106 -10.50 7.80 7.70
CA TYR A 106 -11.81 8.10 7.10
C TYR A 106 -12.88 8.47 8.15
N GLY A 107 -12.77 7.93 9.39
CA GLY A 107 -13.79 8.09 10.42
C GLY A 107 -14.93 7.08 10.33
N THR A 108 -15.95 7.26 11.16
CA THR A 108 -17.08 6.32 11.31
C THR A 108 -18.46 6.96 11.05
N ASN A 109 -18.52 8.25 10.73
CA ASN A 109 -19.76 9.03 10.69
C ASN A 109 -20.32 9.18 9.26
N HIS A 110 -20.01 8.24 8.36
CA HIS A 110 -20.45 8.25 6.98
C HIS A 110 -21.56 7.23 6.72
N THR A 111 -22.46 7.57 5.81
CA THR A 111 -23.53 6.68 5.35
C THR A 111 -22.98 5.58 4.43
N PRO A 112 -23.69 4.46 4.24
CA PRO A 112 -23.30 3.43 3.27
C PRO A 112 -23.13 3.99 1.85
N GLU A 113 -23.96 4.95 1.44
CA GLU A 113 -23.89 5.61 0.13
C GLU A 113 -22.62 6.46 -0.02
N GLU A 114 -22.22 7.19 1.01
CA GLU A 114 -20.96 7.93 1.06
C GLU A 114 -19.75 6.99 0.99
N ASN A 115 -19.79 5.87 1.69
CA ASN A 115 -18.73 4.87 1.65
C ASN A 115 -18.58 4.26 0.24
N ILE A 116 -19.69 3.94 -0.42
CA ILE A 116 -19.68 3.46 -1.80
C ILE A 116 -19.11 4.53 -2.74
N ARG A 117 -19.56 5.80 -2.58
CA ARG A 117 -19.06 6.91 -3.38
C ARG A 117 -17.54 7.06 -3.25
N ALA A 118 -16.99 7.01 -2.04
CA ALA A 118 -15.58 7.11 -1.78
C ALA A 118 -14.77 6.09 -2.59
N TYR A 119 -15.16 4.81 -2.56
CA TYR A 119 -14.51 3.77 -3.35
C TYR A 119 -14.65 4.01 -4.86
N VAL A 120 -15.83 4.41 -5.33
CA VAL A 120 -16.06 4.70 -6.75
C VAL A 120 -15.19 5.86 -7.23
N GLU A 121 -15.04 6.92 -6.43
CA GLU A 121 -14.19 8.06 -6.79
C GLU A 121 -12.70 7.70 -6.80
N VAL A 122 -12.23 6.91 -5.84
CA VAL A 122 -10.85 6.42 -5.81
C VAL A 122 -10.54 5.52 -7.01
N MET A 123 -11.47 4.63 -7.39
CA MET A 123 -11.32 3.74 -8.56
C MET A 123 -11.20 4.49 -9.90
N LYS A 124 -11.59 5.76 -9.98
CA LYS A 124 -11.41 6.60 -11.17
C LYS A 124 -9.99 7.16 -11.29
N LYS A 125 -9.19 7.09 -10.23
CA LYS A 125 -7.82 7.59 -10.24
C LYS A 125 -6.93 6.58 -11.00
N PRO A 126 -6.28 6.99 -12.13
CA PRO A 126 -5.59 6.03 -13.01
C PRO A 126 -4.28 5.48 -12.46
N TYR A 127 -3.88 5.90 -11.28
CA TYR A 127 -2.70 5.48 -10.56
C TYR A 127 -3.01 4.59 -9.33
N VAL A 128 -4.28 4.28 -9.09
CA VAL A 128 -4.74 3.28 -8.11
C VAL A 128 -5.05 1.99 -8.86
N ASN A 129 -4.54 0.86 -8.37
CA ASN A 129 -4.61 -0.46 -9.03
C ASN A 129 -5.73 -1.36 -8.47
#